data_bb776a7c1cd7d0deaf593ca8b2f52ed0
#
_entry.id   bb776a7c1cd7d0deaf593ca8b2f52ed0
#
_cell.length_a   1.000
_cell.length_b   1.000
_cell.length_c   1.000
_cell.angle_alpha   90.00
_cell.angle_beta   90.00
_cell.angle_gamma   90.00
#
_symmetry.space_group_name_H-M   'P 1'
#
loop_
_entity.id
_entity.type
_entity.pdbx_description
1 polymer ?
#
loop_
_entity_poly.entity_id
_entity_poly.type
_entity_poly.pdbx_seq_one_letter_code
_entity_poly.pdbx_strand_id
1 'polypeptide(L)'
;MLSANFATILAGQRKKVLLVDADLRHPNLHQALNVSSQTGLSWLLASKPTGQAFETAALSVVASVAHVSQLYIVPSGDIPEYPAELLSSDRMRQAINVWRSHFDYVIIDGSPVLNVTDAVILSGLVDLTLLIARYNIVEQQALVRAYGILQSRAGHNNIGVVFNAVQKTAGVYYPAYGYDYKVDTKLRGGQHENS
;
A
#
# COMPACT_ATOMS: atom_id res chain seq x y z
N MET A 1 2.01 -5.71 -7.08
CA MET A 1 2.15 -5.09 -5.74
C MET A 1 2.98 -3.84 -5.84
N LEU A 2 2.32 -2.75 -6.23
CA LEU A 2 2.99 -1.45 -6.39
C LEU A 2 3.32 -0.83 -5.03
N SER A 3 2.40 -0.94 -4.06
CA SER A 3 2.54 -0.42 -2.70
C SER A 3 3.80 -0.93 -1.99
N ALA A 4 4.06 -2.24 -2.04
CA ALA A 4 5.25 -2.85 -1.46
C ALA A 4 6.53 -2.37 -2.14
N ASN A 5 6.56 -2.29 -3.47
CA ASN A 5 7.72 -1.78 -4.21
C ASN A 5 7.98 -0.31 -3.88
N PHE A 6 6.94 0.51 -3.81
CA PHE A 6 7.05 1.92 -3.46
C PHE A 6 7.58 2.10 -2.02
N ALA A 7 7.03 1.33 -1.06
CA ALA A 7 7.50 1.31 0.32
C ALA A 7 8.99 0.91 0.43
N THR A 8 9.41 -0.11 -0.33
CA THR A 8 10.81 -0.55 -0.36
C THR A 8 11.75 0.53 -0.91
N ILE A 9 11.35 1.26 -1.95
CA ILE A 9 12.15 2.35 -2.52
C ILE A 9 12.34 3.47 -1.50
N LEU A 10 11.27 3.88 -0.79
CA LEU A 10 11.35 4.91 0.24
C LEU A 10 12.21 4.46 1.43
N ALA A 11 12.08 3.21 1.87
CA ALA A 11 12.92 2.63 2.91
C ALA A 11 14.41 2.61 2.51
N GLY A 12 14.72 2.31 1.24
CA GLY A 12 16.07 2.41 0.68
C GLY A 12 16.67 3.82 0.73
N GLN A 13 15.84 4.85 0.80
CA GLN A 13 16.24 6.25 1.03
C GLN A 13 16.41 6.60 2.51
N ARG A 14 16.52 5.61 3.40
CA ARG A 14 16.65 5.75 4.85
C ARG A 14 15.43 6.39 5.53
N LYS A 15 14.26 6.32 4.90
CA LYS A 15 13.00 6.74 5.50
C LYS A 15 12.38 5.59 6.29
N LYS A 16 11.85 5.89 7.46
CA LYS A 16 11.11 4.92 8.27
C LYS A 16 9.70 4.78 7.71
N VAL A 17 9.42 3.67 7.05
CA VAL A 17 8.20 3.45 6.26
C VAL A 17 7.34 2.36 6.90
N LEU A 18 6.06 2.65 7.08
CA LEU A 18 5.05 1.68 7.45
C LEU A 18 4.15 1.38 6.25
N LEU A 19 4.04 0.11 5.89
CA LEU A 19 3.06 -0.37 4.92
C LEU A 19 1.91 -1.05 5.68
N VAL A 20 0.67 -0.64 5.42
CA VAL A 20 -0.54 -1.16 6.08
C VAL A 20 -1.37 -1.92 5.05
N ASP A 21 -1.61 -3.22 5.28
CA ASP A 21 -2.51 -4.03 4.47
C ASP A 21 -3.97 -3.78 4.92
N ALA A 22 -4.64 -2.85 4.25
CA ALA A 22 -6.02 -2.48 4.50
C ALA A 22 -7.00 -3.11 3.48
N ASP A 23 -6.54 -4.00 2.60
CA ASP A 23 -7.44 -4.89 1.85
C ASP A 23 -7.86 -6.06 2.74
N LEU A 24 -8.78 -5.77 3.67
CA LEU A 24 -9.29 -6.76 4.62
C LEU A 24 -10.15 -7.84 3.96
N ARG A 25 -10.45 -7.73 2.64
CA ARG A 25 -11.24 -8.70 1.88
C ARG A 25 -10.36 -9.74 1.19
N HIS A 26 -9.24 -9.30 0.60
CA HIS A 26 -8.31 -10.13 -0.16
C HIS A 26 -6.86 -9.80 0.21
N PRO A 27 -6.48 -9.96 1.50
CA PRO A 27 -5.15 -9.59 1.97
C PRO A 27 -4.07 -10.45 1.32
N ASN A 28 -2.99 -9.81 0.88
CA ASN A 28 -1.90 -10.51 0.20
C ASN A 28 -0.50 -9.98 0.50
N LEU A 29 -0.37 -8.84 1.17
CA LEU A 29 0.92 -8.22 1.46
C LEU A 29 1.77 -9.07 2.40
N HIS A 30 1.15 -9.76 3.37
CA HIS A 30 1.84 -10.64 4.31
C HIS A 30 2.56 -11.79 3.60
N GLN A 31 1.93 -12.38 2.56
CA GLN A 31 2.55 -13.46 1.76
C GLN A 31 3.73 -12.92 0.95
N ALA A 32 3.55 -11.77 0.30
CA ALA A 32 4.57 -11.18 -0.56
C ALA A 32 5.80 -10.69 0.20
N LEU A 33 5.64 -10.28 1.45
CA LEU A 33 6.73 -9.82 2.31
C LEU A 33 7.18 -10.90 3.31
N ASN A 34 6.62 -12.10 3.24
CA ASN A 34 6.92 -13.24 4.11
C ASN A 34 6.83 -12.89 5.61
N VAL A 35 5.69 -12.31 6.00
CA VAL A 35 5.39 -11.89 7.39
C VAL A 35 4.17 -12.66 7.89
N SER A 36 4.14 -12.98 9.19
CA SER A 36 2.95 -13.57 9.83
C SER A 36 1.77 -12.60 9.81
N SER A 37 0.56 -13.12 9.58
CA SER A 37 -0.70 -12.34 9.61
C SER A 37 -1.64 -12.76 10.75
N GLN A 38 -1.17 -13.46 11.78
CA GLN A 38 -2.02 -13.92 12.89
C GLN A 38 -2.64 -12.76 13.68
N THR A 39 -1.90 -11.68 13.89
CA THR A 39 -2.40 -10.43 14.46
C THR A 39 -2.12 -9.30 13.49
N GLY A 40 -3.09 -8.40 13.30
CA GLY A 40 -2.95 -7.33 12.33
C GLY A 40 -4.01 -6.23 12.49
N LEU A 41 -4.29 -5.55 11.40
CA LEU A 41 -5.20 -4.41 11.37
C LEU A 41 -6.61 -4.76 11.86
N SER A 42 -7.19 -5.88 11.40
CA SER A 42 -8.54 -6.30 11.79
C SER A 42 -8.65 -6.53 13.30
N TRP A 43 -7.65 -7.20 13.90
CA TRP A 43 -7.59 -7.39 15.35
C TRP A 43 -7.50 -6.05 16.09
N LEU A 44 -6.63 -5.13 15.66
CA LEU A 44 -6.47 -3.81 16.27
C LEU A 44 -7.79 -3.03 16.25
N LEU A 45 -8.48 -3.02 15.11
CA LEU A 45 -9.71 -2.27 14.93
C LEU A 45 -10.90 -2.87 15.69
N ALA A 46 -10.95 -4.19 15.84
CA ALA A 46 -11.98 -4.89 16.60
C ALA A 46 -11.73 -4.90 18.12
N SER A 47 -10.47 -4.73 18.56
CA SER A 47 -10.09 -4.73 19.98
C SER A 47 -10.66 -3.51 20.72
N LYS A 48 -10.73 -3.58 22.08
CA LYS A 48 -11.36 -2.53 22.90
C LYS A 48 -10.40 -1.65 23.75
N PRO A 49 -9.07 -1.66 23.58
CA PRO A 49 -8.20 -0.78 24.37
C PRO A 49 -8.47 0.71 24.06
N THR A 50 -8.21 1.58 25.02
CA THR A 50 -8.38 3.03 24.89
C THR A 50 -7.13 3.76 25.39
N GLY A 51 -6.95 5.01 24.96
CA GLY A 51 -5.82 5.85 25.41
C GLY A 51 -4.47 5.20 25.14
N GLN A 52 -3.57 5.22 26.11
CA GLN A 52 -2.21 4.69 25.98
C GLN A 52 -2.17 3.17 25.70
N ALA A 53 -3.16 2.42 26.18
CA ALA A 53 -3.28 1.00 25.86
C ALA A 53 -3.57 0.77 24.35
N PHE A 54 -4.32 1.67 23.70
CA PHE A 54 -4.54 1.62 22.27
C PHE A 54 -3.27 1.96 21.48
N GLU A 55 -2.51 2.96 21.88
CA GLU A 55 -1.23 3.30 21.26
C GLU A 55 -0.26 2.11 21.32
N THR A 56 -0.13 1.48 22.50
CA THR A 56 0.67 0.26 22.67
C THR A 56 0.18 -0.86 21.73
N ALA A 57 -1.14 -1.07 21.63
CA ALA A 57 -1.71 -2.07 20.75
C ALA A 57 -1.45 -1.74 19.27
N ALA A 58 -1.57 -0.48 18.86
CA ALA A 58 -1.31 -0.03 17.48
C ALA A 58 0.15 -0.23 17.06
N LEU A 59 1.08 -0.13 18.01
CA LEU A 59 2.50 -0.40 17.75
C LEU A 59 2.83 -1.90 17.84
N SER A 60 2.10 -2.69 18.62
CA SER A 60 2.34 -4.13 18.77
C SER A 60 2.00 -4.94 17.53
N VAL A 61 1.11 -4.45 16.66
CA VAL A 61 0.76 -5.09 15.37
C VAL A 61 1.75 -4.76 14.25
N VAL A 62 2.74 -3.92 14.52
CA VAL A 62 3.77 -3.53 13.55
C VAL A 62 4.89 -4.58 13.55
N ALA A 63 5.14 -5.18 12.40
CA ALA A 63 6.23 -6.12 12.19
C ALA A 63 7.32 -5.52 11.29
N SER A 64 8.58 -5.89 11.53
CA SER A 64 9.68 -5.54 10.62
C SER A 64 9.68 -6.46 9.41
N VAL A 65 10.00 -5.94 8.23
CA VAL A 65 10.17 -6.74 7.02
C VAL A 65 11.61 -7.24 6.93
N ALA A 66 11.78 -8.56 6.84
CA ALA A 66 13.11 -9.17 6.75
C ALA A 66 13.87 -8.64 5.53
N HIS A 67 15.17 -8.43 5.69
CA HIS A 67 16.10 -7.98 4.64
C HIS A 67 15.86 -6.58 4.05
N VAL A 68 14.86 -5.82 4.55
CA VAL A 68 14.61 -4.43 4.13
C VAL A 68 14.65 -3.52 5.35
N SER A 69 15.81 -2.86 5.56
CA SER A 69 15.97 -1.91 6.66
C SER A 69 14.95 -0.76 6.53
N GLN A 70 14.42 -0.27 7.65
CA GLN A 70 13.47 0.84 7.75
C GLN A 70 12.09 0.56 7.12
N LEU A 71 11.79 -0.67 6.67
CA LEU A 71 10.47 -1.08 6.21
C LEU A 71 9.76 -1.92 7.29
N TYR A 72 8.56 -1.49 7.61
CA TYR A 72 7.67 -2.13 8.57
C TYR A 72 6.32 -2.39 7.92
N ILE A 73 5.57 -3.35 8.45
CA ILE A 73 4.24 -3.70 7.96
C ILE A 73 3.27 -3.91 9.11
N VAL A 74 2.02 -3.45 8.91
CA VAL A 74 0.84 -3.94 9.63
C VAL A 74 0.10 -4.87 8.68
N PRO A 75 0.13 -6.19 8.91
CA PRO A 75 -0.65 -7.13 8.11
C PRO A 75 -2.15 -6.93 8.37
N SER A 76 -2.98 -7.43 7.49
CA SER A 76 -4.45 -7.34 7.64
C SER A 76 -4.98 -8.03 8.90
N GLY A 77 -4.36 -9.13 9.30
CA GLY A 77 -4.92 -10.06 10.29
C GLY A 77 -5.98 -10.98 9.65
N ASP A 78 -6.86 -11.54 10.48
CA ASP A 78 -7.97 -12.36 10.04
C ASP A 78 -8.99 -11.54 9.23
N ILE A 79 -9.64 -12.18 8.26
CA ILE A 79 -10.68 -11.53 7.43
C ILE A 79 -11.91 -11.28 8.30
N PRO A 80 -12.30 -10.00 8.53
CA PRO A 80 -13.45 -9.69 9.37
C PRO A 80 -14.77 -9.82 8.59
N GLU A 81 -15.87 -9.98 9.31
CA GLU A 81 -17.22 -10.04 8.72
C GLU A 81 -17.64 -8.69 8.10
N TYR A 82 -17.26 -7.57 8.73
CA TYR A 82 -17.65 -6.21 8.34
C TYR A 82 -16.43 -5.30 8.11
N PRO A 83 -15.65 -5.48 7.01
CA PRO A 83 -14.43 -4.69 6.74
C PRO A 83 -14.65 -3.18 6.70
N ALA A 84 -15.70 -2.73 6.01
CA ALA A 84 -16.01 -1.31 5.85
C ALA A 84 -16.31 -0.60 7.18
N GLU A 85 -16.99 -1.29 8.10
CA GLU A 85 -17.30 -0.74 9.43
C GLU A 85 -16.02 -0.54 10.24
N LEU A 86 -15.12 -1.52 10.23
CA LEU A 86 -13.83 -1.41 10.90
C LEU A 86 -12.99 -0.27 10.33
N LEU A 87 -12.88 -0.17 9.00
CA LEU A 87 -12.11 0.88 8.34
C LEU A 87 -12.69 2.28 8.53
N SER A 88 -14.02 2.41 8.69
CA SER A 88 -14.70 3.70 8.97
C SER A 88 -14.69 4.10 10.44
N SER A 89 -14.23 3.24 11.33
CA SER A 89 -14.24 3.47 12.77
C SER A 89 -13.28 4.60 13.21
N ASP A 90 -13.57 5.21 14.35
CA ASP A 90 -12.65 6.17 14.99
C ASP A 90 -11.30 5.52 15.35
N ARG A 91 -11.28 4.20 15.54
CA ARG A 91 -10.04 3.45 15.79
C ARG A 91 -9.08 3.46 14.62
N MET A 92 -9.58 3.41 13.39
CA MET A 92 -8.72 3.54 12.21
C MET A 92 -8.07 4.92 12.17
N ARG A 93 -8.81 6.00 12.49
CA ARG A 93 -8.25 7.36 12.60
C ARG A 93 -7.18 7.45 13.70
N GLN A 94 -7.46 6.87 14.86
CA GLN A 94 -6.51 6.83 15.98
C GLN A 94 -5.25 6.06 15.61
N ALA A 95 -5.37 4.90 14.95
CA ALA A 95 -4.24 4.09 14.50
C ALA A 95 -3.35 4.87 13.50
N ILE A 96 -3.96 5.53 12.51
CA ILE A 96 -3.22 6.37 11.55
C ILE A 96 -2.48 7.48 12.29
N ASN A 97 -3.10 8.15 13.26
CA ASN A 97 -2.45 9.22 14.03
C ASN A 97 -1.26 8.71 14.85
N VAL A 98 -1.38 7.54 15.49
CA VAL A 98 -0.27 6.87 16.17
C VAL A 98 0.87 6.59 15.21
N TRP A 99 0.57 5.98 14.06
CA TRP A 99 1.61 5.64 13.09
C TRP A 99 2.28 6.87 12.47
N ARG A 100 1.53 7.94 12.18
CA ARG A 100 2.09 9.20 11.67
C ARG A 100 3.13 9.84 12.62
N SER A 101 3.03 9.61 13.92
CA SER A 101 4.02 10.12 14.89
C SER A 101 5.28 9.27 14.99
N HIS A 102 5.28 8.04 14.43
CA HIS A 102 6.39 7.09 14.56
C HIS A 102 7.11 6.78 13.23
N PHE A 103 6.50 7.13 12.08
CA PHE A 103 7.00 6.82 10.75
C PHE A 103 7.04 8.05 9.86
N ASP A 104 8.05 8.14 8.98
CA ASP A 104 8.16 9.22 7.98
C ASP A 104 7.06 9.10 6.92
N TYR A 105 6.70 7.86 6.57
CA TYR A 105 5.63 7.56 5.62
C TYR A 105 4.76 6.41 6.13
N VAL A 106 3.44 6.58 6.01
CA VAL A 106 2.46 5.52 6.22
C VAL A 106 1.75 5.27 4.89
N ILE A 107 1.99 4.11 4.29
CA ILE A 107 1.40 3.69 3.01
C ILE A 107 0.28 2.72 3.32
N ILE A 108 -0.94 3.03 2.91
CA ILE A 108 -2.11 2.19 3.14
C ILE A 108 -2.50 1.55 1.81
N ASP A 109 -2.40 0.24 1.72
CA ASP A 109 -2.82 -0.55 0.57
C ASP A 109 -4.28 -0.95 0.73
N GLY A 110 -5.13 -0.53 -0.19
CA GLY A 110 -6.59 -0.71 -0.11
C GLY A 110 -7.18 -1.51 -1.26
N SER A 111 -8.42 -1.93 -1.09
CA SER A 111 -9.20 -2.67 -2.09
C SER A 111 -9.51 -1.84 -3.33
N PRO A 112 -9.84 -2.48 -4.49
CA PRO A 112 -10.22 -1.78 -5.72
C PRO A 112 -11.45 -0.88 -5.53
N VAL A 113 -11.33 0.40 -5.87
CA VAL A 113 -12.33 1.46 -5.59
C VAL A 113 -13.70 1.24 -6.24
N LEU A 114 -13.78 0.57 -7.39
CA LEU A 114 -15.04 0.32 -8.09
C LEU A 114 -15.86 -0.84 -7.51
N ASN A 115 -15.24 -1.69 -6.71
CA ASN A 115 -15.86 -2.90 -6.21
C ASN A 115 -16.50 -2.71 -4.83
N VAL A 116 -15.86 -1.89 -3.98
CA VAL A 116 -16.24 -1.72 -2.57
C VAL A 116 -15.98 -0.29 -2.10
N THR A 117 -16.62 0.09 -0.99
CA THR A 117 -16.50 1.44 -0.41
C THR A 117 -15.23 1.65 0.40
N ASP A 118 -14.47 0.61 0.66
CA ASP A 118 -13.32 0.59 1.58
C ASP A 118 -12.25 1.62 1.17
N ALA A 119 -11.87 1.65 -0.12
CA ALA A 119 -10.92 2.62 -0.64
C ALA A 119 -11.41 4.07 -0.53
N VAL A 120 -12.73 4.28 -0.68
CA VAL A 120 -13.36 5.60 -0.53
C VAL A 120 -13.34 6.06 0.93
N ILE A 121 -13.54 5.15 1.87
CA ILE A 121 -13.43 5.45 3.31
C ILE A 121 -11.98 5.85 3.63
N LEU A 122 -11.01 5.05 3.19
CA LEU A 122 -9.59 5.29 3.44
C LEU A 122 -9.10 6.58 2.81
N SER A 123 -9.57 6.94 1.61
CA SER A 123 -9.18 8.19 0.93
C SER A 123 -9.50 9.44 1.74
N GLY A 124 -10.52 9.41 2.60
CA GLY A 124 -10.85 10.50 3.52
C GLY A 124 -9.94 10.60 4.76
N LEU A 125 -9.03 9.65 4.96
CA LEU A 125 -8.16 9.55 6.15
C LEU A 125 -6.69 9.82 5.86
N VAL A 126 -6.31 10.01 4.59
CA VAL A 126 -4.92 10.14 4.13
C VAL A 126 -4.64 11.51 3.51
N ASP A 127 -3.39 11.91 3.43
CA ASP A 127 -2.97 13.19 2.84
C ASP A 127 -2.94 13.14 1.29
N LEU A 128 -2.70 11.95 0.72
CA LEU A 128 -2.62 11.70 -0.72
C LEU A 128 -3.20 10.32 -1.06
N THR A 129 -4.02 10.27 -2.09
CA THR A 129 -4.52 9.03 -2.67
C THR A 129 -3.91 8.80 -4.04
N LEU A 130 -3.33 7.63 -4.27
CA LEU A 130 -2.81 7.21 -5.58
C LEU A 130 -3.76 6.18 -6.19
N LEU A 131 -4.48 6.59 -7.23
CA LEU A 131 -5.33 5.69 -8.03
C LEU A 131 -4.47 4.97 -9.07
N ILE A 132 -4.32 3.66 -8.90
CA ILE A 132 -3.48 2.85 -9.78
C ILE A 132 -4.31 2.25 -10.90
N ALA A 133 -3.98 2.59 -12.14
CA ALA A 133 -4.59 2.02 -13.33
C ALA A 133 -3.57 1.14 -14.09
N ARG A 134 -3.93 -0.10 -14.41
CA ARG A 134 -3.10 -0.96 -15.25
C ARG A 134 -3.31 -0.61 -16.71
N TYR A 135 -2.24 -0.20 -17.39
CA TYR A 135 -2.27 0.16 -18.81
C TYR A 135 -2.79 -0.99 -19.67
N ASN A 136 -3.57 -0.69 -20.69
CA ASN A 136 -4.24 -1.64 -21.60
C ASN A 136 -5.22 -2.64 -20.93
N ILE A 137 -5.56 -2.46 -19.64
CA ILE A 137 -6.56 -3.31 -18.95
C ILE A 137 -7.70 -2.46 -18.41
N VAL A 138 -7.38 -1.30 -17.82
CA VAL A 138 -8.41 -0.42 -17.24
C VAL A 138 -8.96 0.47 -18.35
N GLU A 139 -10.26 0.38 -18.60
CA GLU A 139 -10.96 1.24 -19.54
C GLU A 139 -11.00 2.69 -19.04
N GLN A 140 -10.93 3.65 -19.97
CA GLN A 140 -10.96 5.07 -19.63
C GLN A 140 -12.19 5.46 -18.82
N GLN A 141 -13.37 4.93 -19.16
CA GLN A 141 -14.61 5.23 -18.44
C GLN A 141 -14.57 4.73 -16.98
N ALA A 142 -13.99 3.54 -16.78
CA ALA A 142 -13.80 2.99 -15.42
C ALA A 142 -12.85 3.86 -14.59
N LEU A 143 -11.77 4.35 -15.19
CA LEU A 143 -10.82 5.25 -14.53
C LEU A 143 -11.47 6.59 -14.14
N VAL A 144 -12.22 7.21 -15.06
CA VAL A 144 -12.95 8.46 -14.82
C VAL A 144 -13.97 8.29 -13.70
N ARG A 145 -14.72 7.17 -13.72
CA ARG A 145 -15.68 6.84 -12.67
C ARG A 145 -15.00 6.66 -11.30
N ALA A 146 -13.90 5.90 -11.26
CA ALA A 146 -13.13 5.67 -10.03
C ALA A 146 -12.61 6.99 -9.45
N TYR A 147 -12.04 7.86 -10.30
CA TYR A 147 -11.57 9.18 -9.90
C TYR A 147 -12.71 10.05 -9.34
N GLY A 148 -13.86 10.11 -10.02
CA GLY A 148 -15.03 10.87 -9.57
C GLY A 148 -15.56 10.39 -8.21
N ILE A 149 -15.57 9.08 -7.96
CA ILE A 149 -15.98 8.50 -6.68
C ILE A 149 -15.01 8.95 -5.57
N LEU A 150 -13.71 8.86 -5.79
CA LEU A 150 -12.71 9.30 -4.81
C LEU A 150 -12.81 10.82 -4.56
N GLN A 151 -12.93 11.63 -5.61
CA GLN A 151 -13.02 13.07 -5.51
C GLN A 151 -14.22 13.54 -4.67
N SER A 152 -15.36 12.85 -4.76
CA SER A 152 -16.56 13.21 -4.00
C SER A 152 -16.40 13.07 -2.49
N ARG A 153 -15.46 12.25 -2.02
CA ARG A 153 -15.23 11.94 -0.60
C ARG A 153 -13.91 12.47 -0.06
N ALA A 154 -12.89 12.56 -0.91
CA ALA A 154 -11.54 12.98 -0.51
C ALA A 154 -11.48 14.45 -0.04
N GLY A 155 -12.51 15.23 -0.30
CA GLY A 155 -12.56 16.65 0.07
C GLY A 155 -11.41 17.42 -0.58
N HIS A 156 -10.49 17.92 0.24
CA HIS A 156 -9.27 18.61 -0.22
C HIS A 156 -8.06 17.70 -0.40
N ASN A 157 -8.20 16.38 -0.25
CA ASN A 157 -7.09 15.45 -0.40
C ASN A 157 -6.65 15.39 -1.86
N ASN A 158 -5.35 15.41 -2.08
CA ASN A 158 -4.77 15.26 -3.40
C ASN A 158 -4.98 13.84 -3.93
N ILE A 159 -5.42 13.73 -5.18
CA ILE A 159 -5.56 12.44 -5.87
C ILE A 159 -4.61 12.45 -7.06
N GLY A 160 -3.66 11.52 -7.07
CA GLY A 160 -2.78 11.24 -8.20
C GLY A 160 -3.23 9.99 -8.94
N VAL A 161 -2.99 9.95 -10.26
CA VAL A 161 -3.24 8.76 -11.08
C VAL A 161 -1.90 8.20 -11.54
N VAL A 162 -1.70 6.89 -11.37
CA VAL A 162 -0.49 6.18 -11.78
C VAL A 162 -0.85 5.09 -12.78
N PHE A 163 -0.28 5.17 -13.99
CA PHE A 163 -0.37 4.09 -14.97
C PHE A 163 0.74 3.07 -14.73
N ASN A 164 0.35 1.87 -14.37
CA ASN A 164 1.26 0.74 -14.16
C ASN A 164 1.30 -0.18 -15.38
N ALA A 165 2.38 -0.95 -15.53
CA ALA A 165 2.61 -1.90 -16.62
C ALA A 165 2.56 -1.27 -18.03
N VAL A 166 3.00 -0.02 -18.16
CA VAL A 166 3.14 0.63 -19.46
C VAL A 166 4.28 -0.04 -20.23
N GLN A 167 3.97 -0.58 -21.42
CA GLN A 167 5.01 -1.15 -22.29
C GLN A 167 5.80 -0.02 -22.96
N LYS A 168 7.13 -0.15 -22.99
CA LYS A 168 7.96 0.73 -23.81
C LYS A 168 7.72 0.41 -25.28
N THR A 169 6.76 1.07 -25.90
CA THR A 169 6.62 1.03 -27.36
C THR A 169 7.64 1.98 -27.97
N ALA A 170 8.43 1.49 -28.91
CA ALA A 170 9.33 2.31 -29.72
C ALA A 170 8.50 3.40 -30.43
N GLY A 171 8.59 4.66 -29.97
CA GLY A 171 7.87 5.79 -30.55
C GLY A 171 7.19 6.74 -29.59
N VAL A 172 6.96 6.38 -28.34
CA VAL A 172 6.49 7.34 -27.34
C VAL A 172 7.70 8.07 -26.76
N TYR A 173 7.89 9.29 -27.19
CA TYR A 173 8.93 10.20 -26.68
C TYR A 173 8.58 10.58 -25.24
N TYR A 174 9.08 9.80 -24.27
CA TYR A 174 9.19 10.30 -22.91
C TYR A 174 10.38 11.26 -22.89
N PRO A 175 10.21 12.54 -22.51
CA PRO A 175 11.37 13.38 -22.23
C PRO A 175 12.20 12.66 -21.19
N ALA A 176 13.41 12.27 -21.57
CA ALA A 176 14.34 11.56 -20.72
C ALA A 176 14.72 12.46 -19.54
N TYR A 177 14.04 12.34 -18.43
CA TYR A 177 14.67 12.64 -17.15
C TYR A 177 15.68 11.53 -16.91
N GLY A 178 16.94 11.85 -17.23
CA GLY A 178 18.05 10.92 -17.23
C GLY A 178 18.32 10.36 -15.85
N TYR A 179 17.93 9.13 -15.65
CA TYR A 179 18.58 8.19 -14.75
C TYR A 179 18.69 6.87 -15.51
N ASP A 180 19.82 6.71 -16.20
CA ASP A 180 20.29 5.42 -16.72
C ASP A 180 20.64 4.51 -15.54
N TYR A 181 19.67 3.75 -15.04
CA TYR A 181 19.96 2.56 -14.26
C TYR A 181 20.45 1.48 -15.24
N LYS A 182 21.75 1.37 -15.40
CA LYS A 182 22.37 0.17 -15.98
C LYS A 182 22.06 -0.98 -15.04
N VAL A 183 21.05 -1.78 -15.35
CA VAL A 183 20.88 -3.09 -14.76
C VAL A 183 22.02 -3.96 -15.28
N ASP A 184 22.94 -4.30 -14.40
CA ASP A 184 24.09 -5.17 -14.70
C ASP A 184 23.56 -6.60 -14.92
N THR A 185 23.36 -6.99 -16.19
CA THR A 185 22.85 -8.30 -16.66
C THR A 185 23.89 -9.41 -16.55
N LYS A 186 24.91 -9.31 -15.70
CA LYS A 186 26.01 -10.27 -15.57
C LYS A 186 25.79 -11.45 -14.61
N LEU A 187 24.55 -11.78 -14.25
CA LEU A 187 24.28 -12.94 -13.38
C LEU A 187 23.37 -14.02 -14.03
N ARG A 188 23.42 -14.17 -15.36
CA ARG A 188 22.88 -15.36 -16.03
C ARG A 188 23.77 -15.78 -17.19
N GLY A 189 24.85 -16.46 -16.86
CA GLY A 189 25.75 -17.07 -17.83
C GLY A 189 26.71 -17.99 -17.12
N GLY A 190 26.32 -19.24 -16.92
CA GLY A 190 27.19 -20.27 -16.39
C GLY A 190 26.51 -21.62 -16.33
N GLN A 191 26.85 -22.44 -17.33
CA GLN A 191 26.75 -23.90 -17.38
C GLN A 191 25.59 -24.50 -18.19
N HIS A 192 25.91 -24.78 -19.43
CA HIS A 192 25.70 -26.10 -20.03
C HIS A 192 26.57 -26.19 -21.30
N GLU A 193 27.79 -26.68 -21.13
CA GLU A 193 28.56 -27.37 -22.19
C GLU A 193 29.12 -28.66 -21.61
N ASN A 194 28.98 -29.72 -22.40
CA ASN A 194 29.63 -31.05 -22.38
C ASN A 194 28.83 -32.19 -21.70
N SER A 195 28.18 -33.01 -22.45
CA SER A 195 28.61 -34.26 -23.10
C SER A 195 27.44 -34.91 -23.81
#